data_76037bf6b2692ec869c3c27227957f11
#
_entry.id   76037bf6b2692ec869c3c27227957f11
#
_cell.length_a   1.000
_cell.length_b   1.000
_cell.length_c   1.000
_cell.angle_alpha   90.00
_cell.angle_beta   90.00
_cell.angle_gamma   90.00
#
_symmetry.space_group_name_H-M   'P 1'
#
loop_
_entity.id
_entity.type
_entity.pdbx_description
1 polymer ?
#
loop_
_entity_poly.entity_id
_entity_poly.type
_entity_poly.pdbx_seq_one_letter_code
_entity_poly.pdbx_strand_id
1 'polypeptide(L)'
;MGMKQKIMIVDDAEINRQILMAILGDKYEYVQAENGCQAVHMLQHDLTIDLILLDINMPEMNGFQMLERMNKFHWIDEIPVIMISSEEKRDIIERAYILGAEDYIRRPFDAFIVRRRVQNILNLY
;
A
#
# COMPACT_ATOMS: atom_id res chain seq x y z
N MET A 1 -22.15 -1.86 14.96
CA MET A 1 -21.71 -1.27 13.70
C MET A 1 -20.33 -0.69 13.86
N GLY A 2 -19.37 -1.23 13.17
CA GLY A 2 -18.03 -0.70 13.16
C GLY A 2 -17.84 0.31 12.06
N MET A 3 -16.83 1.17 12.21
CA MET A 3 -16.37 2.01 11.14
C MET A 3 -15.65 1.14 10.10
N LYS A 4 -15.74 1.53 8.84
CA LYS A 4 -14.99 0.85 7.78
C LYS A 4 -13.49 1.02 8.02
N GLN A 5 -12.72 -0.02 7.74
CA GLN A 5 -11.28 0.09 7.71
C GLN A 5 -10.86 0.94 6.50
N LYS A 6 -9.80 1.70 6.68
CA LYS A 6 -9.35 2.69 5.69
C LYS A 6 -8.07 2.20 5.02
N ILE A 7 -8.09 2.16 3.70
CA ILE A 7 -6.96 1.71 2.88
C ILE A 7 -6.46 2.91 2.06
N MET A 8 -5.16 3.19 2.17
CA MET A 8 -4.50 4.17 1.31
C MET A 8 -3.91 3.44 0.11
N ILE A 9 -4.23 3.91 -1.09
CA ILE A 9 -3.68 3.36 -2.33
C ILE A 9 -2.75 4.40 -2.94
N VAL A 10 -1.48 4.05 -3.08
CA VAL A 10 -0.43 4.93 -3.59
C VAL A 10 0.08 4.38 -4.92
N ASP A 11 -0.31 5.02 -6.01
CA ASP A 11 0.03 4.59 -7.37
C ASP A 11 -0.14 5.81 -8.28
N ASP A 12 0.80 6.04 -9.19
CA ASP A 12 0.74 7.20 -10.10
C ASP A 12 -0.30 7.03 -11.21
N ALA A 13 -0.74 5.81 -11.49
CA ALA A 13 -1.75 5.53 -12.51
C ALA A 13 -3.14 5.44 -11.88
N GLU A 14 -4.02 6.35 -12.23
CA GLU A 14 -5.40 6.35 -11.74
C GLU A 14 -6.12 5.04 -12.04
N ILE A 15 -5.89 4.46 -13.23
CA ILE A 15 -6.54 3.20 -13.60
C ILE A 15 -6.18 2.07 -12.65
N ASN A 16 -4.94 2.01 -12.17
CA ASN A 16 -4.53 1.00 -11.21
C ASN A 16 -5.23 1.18 -9.87
N ARG A 17 -5.35 2.42 -9.41
CA ARG A 17 -6.07 2.71 -8.16
C ARG A 17 -7.54 2.30 -8.27
N GLN A 18 -8.18 2.61 -9.40
CA GLN A 18 -9.57 2.24 -9.62
C GLN A 18 -9.78 0.73 -9.70
N ILE A 19 -8.86 0.01 -10.34
CA ILE A 19 -8.93 -1.45 -10.42
C ILE A 19 -8.86 -2.06 -9.01
N LEU A 20 -7.94 -1.58 -8.20
CA LEU A 20 -7.80 -2.08 -6.82
C LEU A 20 -9.05 -1.81 -5.99
N MET A 21 -9.61 -0.61 -6.09
CA MET A 21 -10.85 -0.28 -5.37
C MET A 21 -12.02 -1.13 -5.84
N ALA A 22 -12.10 -1.40 -7.14
CA ALA A 22 -13.14 -2.28 -7.69
C ALA A 22 -13.00 -3.71 -7.18
N ILE A 23 -11.78 -4.23 -7.14
CA ILE A 23 -11.50 -5.57 -6.62
C ILE A 23 -11.90 -5.69 -5.14
N LEU A 24 -11.52 -4.69 -4.34
CA LEU A 24 -11.73 -4.72 -2.89
C LEU A 24 -13.16 -4.38 -2.50
N GLY A 25 -13.88 -3.64 -3.33
CA GLY A 25 -15.30 -3.36 -3.12
C GLY A 25 -15.58 -2.23 -2.14
N ASP A 26 -16.82 -2.15 -1.69
CA ASP A 26 -17.34 -1.02 -0.91
C ASP A 26 -17.30 -1.24 0.60
N LYS A 27 -16.66 -2.31 1.07
CA LYS A 27 -16.57 -2.54 2.52
C LYS A 27 -15.42 -1.77 3.19
N TYR A 28 -14.58 -1.09 2.41
CA TYR A 28 -13.47 -0.27 2.91
C TYR A 28 -13.67 1.19 2.53
N GLU A 29 -13.07 2.07 3.32
CA GLU A 29 -12.85 3.46 2.94
C GLU A 29 -11.51 3.58 2.22
N TYR A 30 -11.42 4.44 1.22
CA TYR A 30 -10.19 4.58 0.43
C TYR A 30 -9.66 6.00 0.47
N VAL A 31 -8.34 6.12 0.56
CA VAL A 31 -7.60 7.36 0.37
C VAL A 31 -6.63 7.12 -0.77
N GLN A 32 -6.54 8.02 -1.72
CA GLN A 32 -5.69 7.86 -2.89
C GLN A 32 -4.55 8.86 -2.88
N ALA A 33 -3.36 8.41 -3.24
CA ALA A 33 -2.19 9.26 -3.44
C ALA A 33 -1.55 8.91 -4.78
N GLU A 34 -1.08 9.91 -5.50
CA GLU A 34 -0.49 9.73 -6.83
C GLU A 34 1.01 9.46 -6.79
N ASN A 35 1.65 9.71 -5.65
CA ASN A 35 3.07 9.48 -5.47
C ASN A 35 3.40 9.42 -3.98
N GLY A 36 4.66 9.08 -3.68
CA GLY A 36 5.09 8.96 -2.30
C GLY A 36 5.09 10.27 -1.54
N CYS A 37 5.40 11.39 -2.20
CA CYS A 37 5.39 12.70 -1.55
C CYS A 37 3.99 13.08 -1.07
N GLN A 38 2.99 12.88 -1.92
CA GLN A 38 1.61 13.14 -1.57
C GLN A 38 1.16 12.23 -0.41
N ALA A 39 1.52 10.94 -0.48
CA ALA A 39 1.19 9.98 0.56
C ALA A 39 1.80 10.36 1.91
N VAL A 40 3.08 10.73 1.93
CA VAL A 40 3.76 11.16 3.16
C VAL A 40 3.08 12.40 3.74
N HIS A 41 2.73 13.36 2.89
CA HIS A 41 2.01 14.56 3.35
C HIS A 41 0.68 14.20 4.00
N MET A 42 -0.07 13.29 3.39
CA MET A 42 -1.35 12.82 3.96
C MET A 42 -1.15 12.12 5.30
N LEU A 43 -0.11 11.29 5.42
CA LEU A 43 0.18 10.56 6.65
C LEU A 43 0.61 11.50 7.79
N GLN A 44 1.21 12.64 7.49
CA GLN A 44 1.56 13.64 8.50
C GLN A 44 0.32 14.23 9.16
N HIS A 45 -0.82 14.19 8.50
CA HIS A 45 -2.06 14.78 8.99
C HIS A 45 -3.12 13.75 9.40
N ASP A 46 -2.96 12.50 9.00
CA ASP A 46 -3.95 11.46 9.28
C ASP A 46 -3.27 10.09 9.36
N LEU A 47 -3.16 9.57 10.57
CA LEU A 47 -2.61 8.23 10.81
C LEU A 47 -3.70 7.19 11.08
N THR A 48 -4.96 7.49 10.74
CA THR A 48 -6.07 6.53 10.88
C THR A 48 -6.13 5.53 9.74
N ILE A 49 -5.08 5.46 8.93
CA ILE A 49 -4.95 4.49 7.82
C ILE A 49 -4.68 3.11 8.40
N ASP A 50 -5.42 2.12 7.96
CA ASP A 50 -5.28 0.73 8.45
C ASP A 50 -4.35 -0.10 7.59
N LEU A 51 -4.16 0.26 6.33
CA LEU A 51 -3.31 -0.47 5.39
C LEU A 51 -2.93 0.45 4.24
N ILE A 52 -1.69 0.31 3.75
CA ILE A 52 -1.23 1.02 2.56
C ILE A 52 -0.91 0.00 1.47
N LEU A 53 -1.49 0.20 0.28
CA LEU A 53 -1.10 -0.49 -0.94
C LEU A 53 -0.19 0.46 -1.71
N LEU A 54 1.06 0.08 -1.92
CA LEU A 54 2.12 0.99 -2.36
C LEU A 54 2.82 0.47 -3.59
N ASP A 55 2.69 1.21 -4.69
CA ASP A 55 3.43 0.93 -5.92
C ASP A 55 4.92 1.25 -5.74
N ILE A 56 5.79 0.42 -6.30
CA ILE A 56 7.23 0.66 -6.25
C ILE A 56 7.64 1.77 -7.22
N ASN A 57 7.13 1.74 -8.44
CA ASN A 57 7.60 2.64 -9.52
C ASN A 57 6.69 3.85 -9.66
N MET A 58 7.12 4.96 -9.08
CA MET A 58 6.40 6.23 -9.13
C MET A 58 7.38 7.38 -9.36
N PRO A 59 6.92 8.50 -9.97
CA PRO A 59 7.76 9.67 -10.10
C PRO A 59 7.99 10.35 -8.74
N GLU A 60 9.00 11.17 -8.65
CA GLU A 60 9.39 11.97 -7.49
C GLU A 60 9.86 11.10 -6.31
N MET A 61 8.96 10.41 -5.62
CA MET A 61 9.32 9.50 -4.53
C MET A 61 8.74 8.12 -4.85
N ASN A 62 9.61 7.14 -5.12
CA ASN A 62 9.20 5.77 -5.38
C ASN A 62 8.80 5.04 -4.08
N GLY A 63 8.32 3.79 -4.23
CA GLY A 63 7.83 3.03 -3.09
C GLY A 63 8.91 2.73 -2.04
N PHE A 64 10.13 2.47 -2.47
CA PHE A 64 11.23 2.23 -1.52
C PHE A 64 11.57 3.47 -0.70
N GLN A 65 11.61 4.62 -1.36
CA GLN A 65 11.86 5.89 -0.69
C GLN A 65 10.75 6.22 0.29
N MET A 66 9.50 5.91 -0.05
CA MET A 66 8.39 6.07 0.87
C MET A 66 8.51 5.15 2.09
N LEU A 67 8.90 3.89 1.89
CA LEU A 67 9.14 2.97 3.01
C LEU A 67 10.25 3.49 3.93
N GLU A 68 11.31 4.06 3.35
CA GLU A 68 12.38 4.66 4.14
C GLU A 68 11.86 5.81 5.01
N ARG A 69 10.98 6.65 4.46
CA ARG A 69 10.33 7.71 5.23
C ARG A 69 9.44 7.15 6.34
N MET A 70 8.69 6.10 6.03
CA MET A 70 7.82 5.46 7.02
C MET A 70 8.65 4.87 8.17
N ASN A 71 9.83 4.33 7.87
CA ASN A 71 10.75 3.84 8.89
C ASN A 71 11.27 4.99 9.74
N LYS A 72 11.66 6.09 9.11
CA LYS A 72 12.20 7.25 9.80
C LYS A 72 11.20 7.84 10.82
N PHE A 73 9.92 7.88 10.45
CA PHE A 73 8.86 8.41 11.30
C PHE A 73 8.20 7.34 12.17
N HIS A 74 8.67 6.09 12.11
CA HIS A 74 8.12 4.95 12.85
C HIS A 74 6.67 4.61 12.47
N TRP A 75 6.17 5.09 11.34
CA TRP A 75 4.84 4.75 10.85
C TRP A 75 4.76 3.30 10.43
N ILE A 76 5.88 2.73 9.97
CA ILE A 76 5.94 1.33 9.52
C ILE A 76 5.59 0.35 10.65
N ASP A 77 5.80 0.75 11.89
CA ASP A 77 5.50 -0.08 13.05
C ASP A 77 3.99 -0.16 13.34
N GLU A 78 3.22 0.79 12.83
CA GLU A 78 1.80 0.91 13.13
C GLU A 78 0.91 0.66 11.91
N ILE A 79 1.39 0.92 10.71
CA ILE A 79 0.59 0.81 9.49
C ILE A 79 1.21 -0.23 8.57
N PRO A 80 0.55 -1.38 8.37
CA PRO A 80 1.08 -2.40 7.45
C PRO A 80 1.07 -1.91 6.01
N VAL A 81 2.07 -2.32 5.24
CA VAL A 81 2.22 -1.96 3.83
C VAL A 81 2.29 -3.22 2.99
N ILE A 82 1.50 -3.28 1.92
CA ILE A 82 1.64 -4.29 0.88
C ILE A 82 2.22 -3.58 -0.34
N MET A 83 3.36 -4.07 -0.81
CA MET A 83 3.98 -3.55 -2.04
C MET A 83 3.28 -4.08 -3.26
N ILE A 84 3.17 -3.25 -4.30
CA ILE A 84 2.56 -3.62 -5.57
C ILE A 84 3.57 -3.33 -6.68
N SER A 85 3.82 -4.31 -7.55
CA SER A 85 4.75 -4.12 -8.66
C SER A 85 4.64 -5.25 -9.67
N SER A 86 5.07 -4.98 -10.91
CA SER A 86 5.29 -6.01 -11.91
C SER A 86 6.69 -6.63 -11.81
N GLU A 87 7.52 -6.17 -10.86
CA GLU A 87 8.89 -6.63 -10.70
C GLU A 87 8.94 -8.08 -10.19
N GLU A 88 9.76 -8.91 -10.83
CA GLU A 88 9.92 -10.31 -10.46
C GLU A 88 11.30 -10.63 -9.87
N LYS A 89 12.22 -9.68 -9.90
CA LYS A 89 13.57 -9.91 -9.39
C LYS A 89 13.54 -10.09 -7.88
N ARG A 90 14.17 -11.15 -7.44
CA ARG A 90 14.16 -11.53 -6.04
C ARG A 90 14.77 -10.47 -5.12
N ASP A 91 15.85 -9.83 -5.55
CA ASP A 91 16.52 -8.80 -4.75
C ASP A 91 15.62 -7.58 -4.54
N ILE A 92 14.79 -7.22 -5.52
CA ILE A 92 13.82 -6.13 -5.40
C ILE A 92 12.73 -6.50 -4.39
N ILE A 93 12.22 -7.72 -4.47
CA ILE A 93 11.19 -8.22 -3.56
C ILE A 93 11.75 -8.30 -2.14
N GLU A 94 12.96 -8.84 -1.98
CA GLU A 94 13.61 -8.93 -0.67
C GLU A 94 13.83 -7.55 -0.06
N ARG A 95 14.22 -6.56 -0.86
CA ARG A 95 14.40 -5.20 -0.38
C ARG A 95 13.12 -4.64 0.22
N ALA A 96 11.99 -4.90 -0.42
CA ALA A 96 10.69 -4.44 0.09
C ALA A 96 10.43 -5.02 1.48
N TYR A 97 10.65 -6.32 1.67
CA TYR A 97 10.45 -6.96 2.96
C TYR A 97 11.44 -6.45 4.02
N ILE A 98 12.70 -6.26 3.64
CA ILE A 98 13.72 -5.73 4.55
C ILE A 98 13.33 -4.33 5.04
N LEU A 99 12.74 -3.51 4.18
CA LEU A 99 12.29 -2.18 4.54
C LEU A 99 10.96 -2.17 5.33
N GLY A 100 10.37 -3.33 5.55
CA GLY A 100 9.24 -3.47 6.44
C GLY A 100 7.91 -3.75 5.79
N ALA A 101 7.86 -4.01 4.48
CA ALA A 101 6.61 -4.41 3.83
C ALA A 101 6.13 -5.74 4.40
N GLU A 102 4.82 -5.85 4.63
CA GLU A 102 4.22 -7.07 5.16
C GLU A 102 3.98 -8.12 4.08
N ASP A 103 3.75 -7.67 2.84
CA ASP A 103 3.43 -8.58 1.76
C ASP A 103 3.69 -7.90 0.41
N TYR A 104 3.49 -8.64 -0.67
CA TYR A 104 3.80 -8.23 -2.03
C TYR A 104 2.73 -8.75 -2.99
N ILE A 105 2.19 -7.87 -3.83
CA ILE A 105 1.20 -8.21 -4.85
C ILE A 105 1.77 -7.88 -6.21
N ARG A 106 1.71 -8.86 -7.12
CA ARG A 106 2.22 -8.72 -8.48
C ARG A 106 1.14 -8.22 -9.44
N ARG A 107 1.56 -7.43 -10.41
CA ARG A 107 0.74 -7.11 -11.58
C ARG A 107 0.98 -8.13 -12.67
N PRO A 108 -0.02 -8.45 -13.49
CA PRO A 108 -1.41 -7.97 -13.42
C PRO A 108 -2.14 -8.52 -12.20
N PHE A 109 -3.15 -7.78 -11.71
CA PHE A 109 -3.84 -8.15 -10.49
C PHE A 109 -4.71 -9.39 -10.66
N ASP A 110 -4.57 -10.32 -9.73
CA ASP A 110 -5.50 -11.43 -9.53
C ASP A 110 -6.43 -11.02 -8.40
N ALA A 111 -7.72 -10.88 -8.70
CA ALA A 111 -8.69 -10.36 -7.75
C ALA A 111 -8.77 -11.21 -6.47
N PHE A 112 -8.71 -12.53 -6.60
CA PHE A 112 -8.74 -13.43 -5.44
C PHE A 112 -7.52 -13.20 -4.53
N ILE A 113 -6.33 -13.12 -5.13
CA ILE A 113 -5.09 -12.92 -4.38
C ILE A 113 -5.10 -11.57 -3.67
N VAL A 114 -5.50 -10.51 -4.37
CA VAL A 114 -5.57 -9.17 -3.79
C VAL A 114 -6.49 -9.17 -2.57
N ARG A 115 -7.69 -9.71 -2.72
CA ARG A 115 -8.65 -9.76 -1.61
C ARG A 115 -8.13 -10.56 -0.43
N ARG A 116 -7.52 -11.73 -0.70
CA ARG A 116 -7.01 -12.60 0.38
C ARG A 116 -5.87 -11.94 1.16
N ARG A 117 -4.92 -11.35 0.46
CA ARG A 117 -3.78 -10.72 1.12
C ARG A 117 -4.19 -9.51 1.94
N VAL A 118 -5.09 -8.69 1.41
CA VAL A 118 -5.62 -7.55 2.15
C VAL A 118 -6.39 -8.02 3.40
N GLN A 119 -7.27 -9.00 3.25
CA GLN A 119 -8.03 -9.54 4.37
C GLN A 119 -7.12 -10.13 5.44
N ASN A 120 -6.10 -10.89 5.04
CA ASN A 120 -5.18 -11.50 5.98
C ASN A 120 -4.44 -10.46 6.81
N ILE A 121 -3.95 -9.40 6.17
CA ILE A 121 -3.26 -8.33 6.87
C ILE A 121 -4.20 -7.59 7.83
N LEU A 122 -5.39 -7.21 7.35
CA LEU A 122 -6.34 -6.46 8.16
C LEU A 122 -6.89 -7.27 9.35
N ASN A 123 -6.94 -8.58 9.21
CA ASN A 123 -7.38 -9.45 10.31
C ASN A 123 -6.32 -9.61 11.41
N LEU A 124 -5.04 -9.34 11.09
CA LEU A 124 -3.96 -9.42 12.06
C LEU A 124 -3.79 -8.13 12.87
N TYR A 125 -4.31 -7.03 12.34
CA TYR A 125 -4.12 -5.70 12.94
C TYR A 125 -5.44 -5.07 13.47
#